data_2137aa00a62e4426b092656f12e2f06e
#
_entry.id   2137aa00a62e4426b092656f12e2f06e
#
_cell.length_a   1.000
_cell.length_b   1.000
_cell.length_c   1.000
_cell.angle_alpha   90.00
_cell.angle_beta   90.00
_cell.angle_gamma   90.00
#
_symmetry.space_group_name_H-M   'P 1'
#
loop_
_entity.id
_entity.type
_entity.pdbx_description
1 polymer ?
#
loop_
_entity_poly.entity_id
_entity_poly.type
_entity_poly.pdbx_seq_one_letter_code
_entity_poly.pdbx_strand_id
1 'polypeptide(L)'
;LFAQPVTASGLSKAERDAIVISAIVNDRGETLVLSRFGDARWDLRPFFDQSNVNEGHKYVSWDFNLPPEMIDDCKAVAYAWFKRGLPGSKPPVARGITTLVSASVIPFIRWLSDLELERFSDVRPIHISNYIHHCKSESLRPMPLYSRLRIIDFLWIFSAETLSPLQCFPWGDSSLWRVSGIGEARGTSAANKNTGRTDIIPPDDQAKIFNYCEQIVHKTKEDLKATGIDTFTRRSPKMIRCRDAVLYIASITSGMRNEEVIGIEVGAWRKEVVDGVTYCWVTTTEHKTGKGRVDYLVPELTLDALNLFAMCSTPMRRELEAELSDLELSCNSVDSADLLLRLEKARKDSKRLFLCLNGYGNKAERVGHIEVLSAAGSNEAFKRVAKAAGSDWPLRTHQCRRTYARCFVESRMGRTSLVFLKWQFKHSSMSMTQLYASNPLQDLTLFDEILQQMTEFKIDLIESWLDDQPLAGGAGERIMELRAIPIKDRSALLAQTAPHANIRATGHGWCIATERGCGGAGLYEATRCPGCKHSVIDETFATTWQGIYSHQLELMEIDDAGPAVRQRAKRDMQVAFDVISSLGLSPLDARDSDPTRT
;
A
#
# COMPACT_ATOMS: atom_id res chain seq x y z
N LEU A 1 -22.42 28.66 -8.30
CA LEU A 1 -22.53 27.80 -7.10
C LEU A 1 -23.26 28.61 -6.05
N PHE A 2 -24.49 28.23 -5.69
CA PHE A 2 -25.24 28.88 -4.61
C PHE A 2 -24.45 28.74 -3.31
N ALA A 3 -24.25 29.86 -2.59
CA ALA A 3 -23.65 29.84 -1.26
C ALA A 3 -24.60 29.04 -0.34
N GLN A 4 -24.21 27.80 -0.03
CA GLN A 4 -24.95 26.97 0.91
C GLN A 4 -24.56 27.36 2.34
N PRO A 5 -25.48 27.31 3.31
CA PRO A 5 -25.15 27.56 4.70
C PRO A 5 -24.08 26.57 5.19
N VAL A 6 -23.15 27.05 6.00
CA VAL A 6 -22.07 26.22 6.56
C VAL A 6 -22.58 25.38 7.73
N THR A 7 -23.72 25.75 8.31
CA THR A 7 -24.37 25.09 9.46
C THR A 7 -25.85 24.94 9.19
N ALA A 8 -26.45 23.86 9.71
CA ALA A 8 -27.89 23.66 9.72
C ALA A 8 -28.55 24.22 11.00
N SER A 9 -27.75 24.66 11.98
CA SER A 9 -28.23 25.22 13.25
C SER A 9 -28.94 26.56 13.06
N GLY A 10 -30.01 26.77 13.79
CA GLY A 10 -30.79 27.99 13.76
C GLY A 10 -31.76 28.13 12.57
N LEU A 11 -31.74 27.20 11.61
CA LEU A 11 -32.67 27.16 10.50
C LEU A 11 -33.97 26.41 10.86
N SER A 12 -35.10 26.86 10.31
CA SER A 12 -36.35 26.10 10.36
C SER A 12 -36.20 24.73 9.65
N LYS A 13 -37.08 23.80 9.94
CA LYS A 13 -37.05 22.48 9.28
C LYS A 13 -37.10 22.59 7.76
N ALA A 14 -37.98 23.44 7.24
CA ALA A 14 -38.12 23.65 5.80
C ALA A 14 -36.85 24.23 5.14
N GLU A 15 -36.18 25.17 5.81
CA GLU A 15 -34.91 25.75 5.34
C GLU A 15 -33.78 24.71 5.38
N ARG A 16 -33.70 23.90 6.43
CA ARG A 16 -32.72 22.79 6.52
C ARG A 16 -32.95 21.77 5.43
N ASP A 17 -34.19 21.31 5.25
CA ASP A 17 -34.51 20.30 4.26
C ASP A 17 -34.21 20.77 2.83
N ALA A 18 -34.26 22.09 2.58
CA ALA A 18 -33.94 22.70 1.29
C ALA A 18 -32.44 22.85 0.99
N ILE A 19 -31.55 22.69 1.99
CA ILE A 19 -30.10 22.80 1.79
C ILE A 19 -29.63 21.80 0.71
N VAL A 20 -28.95 22.28 -0.32
CA VAL A 20 -28.38 21.43 -1.36
C VAL A 20 -27.11 20.73 -0.84
N ILE A 21 -27.16 19.39 -0.77
CA ILE A 21 -26.01 18.56 -0.42
C ILE A 21 -25.08 18.41 -1.62
N SER A 22 -25.64 18.06 -2.78
CA SER A 22 -24.89 17.81 -4.01
C SER A 22 -25.65 18.31 -5.24
N ALA A 23 -24.90 18.80 -6.20
CA ALA A 23 -25.39 19.26 -7.49
C ALA A 23 -24.28 19.10 -8.55
N ILE A 24 -24.67 19.02 -9.81
CA ILE A 24 -23.77 19.08 -10.96
C ILE A 24 -24.18 20.23 -11.87
N VAL A 25 -23.25 20.69 -12.68
CA VAL A 25 -23.50 21.75 -13.67
C VAL A 25 -23.38 21.09 -15.05
N ASN A 26 -24.42 21.27 -15.89
CA ASN A 26 -24.37 20.78 -17.27
C ASN A 26 -23.51 21.71 -18.16
N ASP A 27 -23.26 21.29 -19.40
CA ASP A 27 -22.45 22.07 -20.36
C ASP A 27 -23.10 23.43 -20.74
N ARG A 28 -24.40 23.63 -20.43
CA ARG A 28 -25.14 24.90 -20.61
C ARG A 28 -25.01 25.84 -19.39
N GLY A 29 -24.31 25.41 -18.32
CA GLY A 29 -24.16 26.18 -17.08
C GLY A 29 -25.35 26.06 -16.12
N GLU A 30 -26.33 25.18 -16.39
CA GLU A 30 -27.49 24.95 -15.52
C GLU A 30 -27.12 23.99 -14.39
N THR A 31 -27.60 24.30 -13.18
CA THR A 31 -27.35 23.49 -11.99
C THR A 31 -28.45 22.46 -11.77
N LEU A 32 -28.11 21.18 -11.86
CA LEU A 32 -28.98 20.06 -11.54
C LEU A 32 -28.70 19.58 -10.11
N VAL A 33 -29.69 19.73 -9.23
CA VAL A 33 -29.60 19.28 -7.84
C VAL A 33 -29.79 17.77 -7.78
N LEU A 34 -28.82 17.06 -7.17
CA LEU A 34 -28.85 15.61 -7.00
C LEU A 34 -29.46 15.19 -5.69
N SER A 35 -29.17 15.92 -4.62
CA SER A 35 -29.75 15.65 -3.30
C SER A 35 -29.78 16.89 -2.41
N ARG A 36 -30.78 16.90 -1.53
CA ARG A 36 -30.97 17.90 -0.49
C ARG A 36 -30.82 17.27 0.90
N PHE A 37 -30.68 18.11 1.92
CA PHE A 37 -30.53 17.68 3.31
C PHE A 37 -31.75 16.83 3.77
N GLY A 38 -32.98 17.25 3.44
CA GLY A 38 -34.20 16.57 3.79
C GLY A 38 -34.37 15.20 3.13
N ASP A 39 -33.66 14.92 2.04
CA ASP A 39 -33.85 13.68 1.28
C ASP A 39 -33.50 12.44 2.11
N ALA A 40 -34.22 11.35 1.86
CA ALA A 40 -33.95 10.04 2.46
C ALA A 40 -32.60 9.45 2.00
N ARG A 41 -32.03 9.98 0.91
CA ARG A 41 -30.76 9.53 0.37
C ARG A 41 -29.94 10.71 -0.15
N TRP A 42 -28.73 10.85 0.36
CA TRP A 42 -27.76 11.80 -0.18
C TRP A 42 -26.93 11.14 -1.28
N ASP A 43 -26.90 11.79 -2.43
CA ASP A 43 -26.06 11.39 -3.56
C ASP A 43 -24.74 12.17 -3.50
N LEU A 44 -23.65 11.49 -3.18
CA LEU A 44 -22.34 12.10 -3.06
C LEU A 44 -21.42 11.82 -4.27
N ARG A 45 -21.97 11.29 -5.39
CA ARG A 45 -21.19 10.96 -6.59
C ARG A 45 -20.29 12.10 -7.08
N PRO A 46 -20.72 13.38 -7.12
CA PRO A 46 -19.87 14.46 -7.60
C PRO A 46 -18.59 14.72 -6.77
N PHE A 47 -18.55 14.24 -5.53
CA PHE A 47 -17.40 14.40 -4.63
C PHE A 47 -16.41 13.24 -4.68
N PHE A 48 -16.62 12.28 -5.58
CA PHE A 48 -15.72 11.15 -5.76
C PHE A 48 -14.94 11.30 -7.05
N ASP A 49 -13.72 11.85 -6.94
CA ASP A 49 -12.79 11.94 -8.06
C ASP A 49 -12.23 10.58 -8.49
N GLN A 50 -12.27 9.60 -7.58
CA GLN A 50 -11.78 8.24 -7.82
C GLN A 50 -12.84 7.41 -8.54
N SER A 51 -12.55 6.98 -9.75
CA SER A 51 -13.44 6.13 -10.56
C SER A 51 -13.58 4.70 -10.01
N ASN A 52 -12.67 4.27 -9.13
CA ASN A 52 -12.58 2.90 -8.61
C ASN A 52 -13.42 2.63 -7.35
N VAL A 53 -14.14 3.62 -6.83
CA VAL A 53 -15.00 3.44 -5.64
C VAL A 53 -16.29 2.75 -6.07
N ASN A 54 -16.68 1.69 -5.34
CA ASN A 54 -17.94 1.00 -5.58
C ASN A 54 -19.11 1.99 -5.46
N GLU A 55 -20.02 1.96 -6.42
CA GLU A 55 -21.16 2.88 -6.48
C GLU A 55 -22.00 2.93 -5.20
N GLY A 56 -22.21 1.79 -4.55
CA GLY A 56 -22.94 1.74 -3.27
C GLY A 56 -22.32 2.62 -2.17
N HIS A 57 -21.01 2.87 -2.22
CA HIS A 57 -20.31 3.72 -1.27
C HIS A 57 -20.37 5.22 -1.61
N LYS A 58 -20.98 5.59 -2.73
CA LYS A 58 -21.14 7.00 -3.15
C LYS A 58 -22.45 7.61 -2.69
N TYR A 59 -23.25 6.85 -1.96
CA TYR A 59 -24.52 7.29 -1.42
C TYR A 59 -24.57 7.10 0.10
N VAL A 60 -25.36 7.97 0.75
CA VAL A 60 -25.71 7.83 2.17
C VAL A 60 -27.23 7.67 2.23
N SER A 61 -27.71 6.53 2.71
CA SER A 61 -29.12 6.35 3.00
C SER A 61 -29.40 6.80 4.44
N TRP A 62 -30.50 7.50 4.61
CA TRP A 62 -31.07 7.93 5.88
C TRP A 62 -32.46 7.32 6.13
N ASP A 63 -32.90 6.49 5.22
CA ASP A 63 -34.18 5.77 5.31
C ASP A 63 -33.98 4.52 6.18
N PHE A 64 -34.04 4.73 7.47
CA PHE A 64 -33.96 3.70 8.49
C PHE A 64 -35.23 3.75 9.34
N ASN A 65 -35.71 2.59 9.76
CA ASN A 65 -36.77 2.50 10.77
C ASN A 65 -36.18 2.77 12.18
N LEU A 66 -35.78 4.02 12.42
CA LEU A 66 -35.11 4.50 13.63
C LEU A 66 -35.72 5.85 14.02
N PRO A 67 -35.54 6.32 15.29
CA PRO A 67 -36.12 7.57 15.77
C PRO A 67 -35.77 8.77 14.87
N PRO A 68 -36.77 9.50 14.33
CA PRO A 68 -36.54 10.55 13.33
C PRO A 68 -35.69 11.72 13.85
N GLU A 69 -35.87 12.11 15.11
CA GLU A 69 -35.10 13.19 15.72
C GLU A 69 -33.61 12.83 15.81
N MET A 70 -33.27 11.59 16.16
CA MET A 70 -31.87 11.12 16.18
C MET A 70 -31.26 11.08 14.76
N ILE A 71 -32.06 10.72 13.77
CA ILE A 71 -31.63 10.74 12.35
C ILE A 71 -31.33 12.18 11.91
N ASP A 72 -32.23 13.14 12.22
CA ASP A 72 -32.06 14.54 11.86
C ASP A 72 -30.84 15.15 12.56
N ASP A 73 -30.61 14.86 13.81
CA ASP A 73 -29.39 15.26 14.54
C ASP A 73 -28.13 14.67 13.92
N CYS A 74 -28.14 13.38 13.56
CA CYS A 74 -27.00 12.77 12.87
C CYS A 74 -26.77 13.34 11.46
N LYS A 75 -27.83 13.70 10.72
CA LYS A 75 -27.72 14.44 9.45
C LYS A 75 -27.05 15.80 9.66
N ALA A 76 -27.46 16.55 10.69
CA ALA A 76 -26.89 17.86 10.99
C ALA A 76 -25.40 17.76 11.35
N VAL A 77 -25.02 16.79 12.19
CA VAL A 77 -23.64 16.50 12.57
C VAL A 77 -22.80 16.08 11.35
N ALA A 78 -23.31 15.16 10.53
CA ALA A 78 -22.63 14.71 9.31
C ALA A 78 -22.43 15.87 8.31
N TYR A 79 -23.42 16.74 8.14
CA TYR A 79 -23.34 17.92 7.29
C TYR A 79 -22.31 18.93 7.79
N ALA A 80 -22.36 19.26 9.08
CA ALA A 80 -21.41 20.18 9.70
C ALA A 80 -19.97 19.67 9.56
N TRP A 81 -19.74 18.39 9.81
CA TRP A 81 -18.44 17.77 9.60
C TRP A 81 -18.00 17.81 8.14
N PHE A 82 -18.92 17.51 7.20
CA PHE A 82 -18.65 17.55 5.76
C PHE A 82 -18.23 18.94 5.27
N LYS A 83 -18.84 20.00 5.81
CA LYS A 83 -18.57 21.39 5.40
C LYS A 83 -17.36 22.01 6.11
N ARG A 84 -17.17 21.74 7.39
CA ARG A 84 -16.18 22.43 8.24
C ARG A 84 -15.00 21.56 8.68
N GLY A 85 -15.16 20.24 8.67
CA GLY A 85 -14.20 19.33 9.33
C GLY A 85 -14.35 19.36 10.85
N LEU A 86 -13.46 18.67 11.55
CA LEU A 86 -13.30 18.80 13.00
C LEU A 86 -12.48 20.06 13.34
N PRO A 87 -12.60 20.60 14.55
CA PRO A 87 -11.77 21.72 14.99
C PRO A 87 -10.28 21.47 14.69
N GLY A 88 -9.64 22.38 13.97
CA GLY A 88 -8.23 22.29 13.58
C GLY A 88 -7.92 21.30 12.44
N SER A 89 -8.92 20.71 11.81
CA SER A 89 -8.71 19.77 10.69
C SER A 89 -9.48 20.19 9.43
N LYS A 90 -9.00 19.70 8.27
CA LYS A 90 -9.70 19.90 6.99
C LYS A 90 -11.02 19.12 6.94
N PRO A 91 -12.01 19.58 6.15
CA PRO A 91 -13.20 18.81 5.84
C PRO A 91 -12.85 17.39 5.35
N PRO A 92 -13.68 16.38 5.69
CA PRO A 92 -13.43 15.04 5.23
C PRO A 92 -13.74 14.88 3.73
N VAL A 93 -13.12 13.88 3.11
CA VAL A 93 -13.57 13.42 1.80
C VAL A 93 -14.94 12.72 1.93
N ALA A 94 -15.74 12.73 0.86
CA ALA A 94 -17.10 12.19 0.85
C ALA A 94 -17.19 10.74 1.39
N ARG A 95 -16.19 9.90 1.11
CA ARG A 95 -16.10 8.54 1.68
C ARG A 95 -16.10 8.53 3.21
N GLY A 96 -15.58 9.58 3.86
CA GLY A 96 -15.61 9.71 5.31
C GLY A 96 -17.05 9.76 5.83
N ILE A 97 -17.94 10.46 5.14
CA ILE A 97 -19.36 10.59 5.50
C ILE A 97 -20.07 9.25 5.36
N THR A 98 -19.90 8.55 4.23
CA THR A 98 -20.52 7.24 4.02
C THR A 98 -20.04 6.22 5.06
N THR A 99 -18.76 6.27 5.43
CA THR A 99 -18.20 5.41 6.48
C THR A 99 -18.74 5.77 7.87
N LEU A 100 -18.86 7.06 8.19
CA LEU A 100 -19.43 7.50 9.47
C LEU A 100 -20.84 6.94 9.65
N VAL A 101 -21.68 7.09 8.62
CA VAL A 101 -23.08 6.67 8.71
C VAL A 101 -23.18 5.14 8.83
N SER A 102 -22.52 4.40 7.96
CA SER A 102 -22.64 2.94 7.94
C SER A 102 -21.96 2.25 9.14
N ALA A 103 -20.79 2.73 9.57
CA ALA A 103 -20.01 2.07 10.61
C ALA A 103 -20.30 2.59 12.04
N SER A 104 -20.90 3.78 12.18
CA SER A 104 -21.04 4.43 13.47
C SER A 104 -22.49 4.85 13.78
N VAL A 105 -23.10 5.66 12.90
CA VAL A 105 -24.45 6.20 13.11
C VAL A 105 -25.48 5.09 13.26
N ILE A 106 -25.62 4.26 12.24
CA ILE A 106 -26.65 3.21 12.19
C ILE A 106 -26.55 2.26 13.38
N PRO A 107 -25.38 1.69 13.71
CA PRO A 107 -25.28 0.78 14.84
C PRO A 107 -25.60 1.43 16.19
N PHE A 108 -25.19 2.69 16.38
CA PHE A 108 -25.42 3.39 17.63
C PHE A 108 -26.90 3.74 17.84
N ILE A 109 -27.56 4.34 16.84
CA ILE A 109 -28.97 4.68 16.95
C ILE A 109 -29.84 3.42 17.12
N ARG A 110 -29.53 2.34 16.37
CA ARG A 110 -30.25 1.06 16.52
C ARG A 110 -30.16 0.53 17.94
N TRP A 111 -28.97 0.54 18.51
CA TRP A 111 -28.78 0.11 19.90
C TRP A 111 -29.52 0.98 20.91
N LEU A 112 -29.60 2.31 20.70
CA LEU A 112 -30.39 3.22 21.54
C LEU A 112 -31.89 3.00 21.36
N SER A 113 -32.34 2.74 20.12
CA SER A 113 -33.74 2.42 19.83
C SER A 113 -34.20 1.14 20.49
N ASP A 114 -33.33 0.12 20.59
CA ASP A 114 -33.60 -1.12 21.31
C ASP A 114 -33.77 -0.89 22.85
N LEU A 115 -33.28 0.26 23.36
CA LEU A 115 -33.49 0.73 24.72
C LEU A 115 -34.66 1.72 24.84
N GLU A 116 -35.50 1.85 23.82
CA GLU A 116 -36.64 2.79 23.74
C GLU A 116 -36.24 4.26 23.93
N LEU A 117 -34.98 4.61 23.59
CA LEU A 117 -34.50 6.00 23.58
C LEU A 117 -34.74 6.64 22.22
N GLU A 118 -35.40 7.79 22.20
CA GLU A 118 -35.79 8.52 20.98
C GLU A 118 -34.97 9.80 20.76
N ARG A 119 -34.25 10.28 21.79
CA ARG A 119 -33.47 11.55 21.77
C ARG A 119 -32.09 11.38 22.38
N PHE A 120 -31.12 12.10 21.85
CA PHE A 120 -29.76 12.09 22.44
C PHE A 120 -29.68 12.79 23.81
N SER A 121 -30.58 13.75 24.10
CA SER A 121 -30.70 14.36 25.43
C SER A 121 -31.05 13.38 26.56
N ASP A 122 -31.65 12.24 26.21
CA ASP A 122 -32.05 11.21 27.19
C ASP A 122 -30.93 10.18 27.43
N VAL A 123 -29.87 10.24 26.61
CA VAL A 123 -28.72 9.35 26.75
C VAL A 123 -27.89 9.72 27.98
N ARG A 124 -27.73 8.77 28.90
CA ARG A 124 -26.96 8.88 30.16
C ARG A 124 -25.59 8.22 30.00
N PRO A 125 -24.61 8.56 30.87
CA PRO A 125 -23.28 7.93 30.84
C PRO A 125 -23.32 6.39 30.88
N ILE A 126 -24.31 5.82 31.62
CA ILE A 126 -24.46 4.37 31.70
C ILE A 126 -24.83 3.75 30.34
N HIS A 127 -25.65 4.43 29.54
CA HIS A 127 -25.99 3.94 28.20
C HIS A 127 -24.75 3.90 27.29
N ILE A 128 -23.91 4.93 27.34
CA ILE A 128 -22.65 4.97 26.58
C ILE A 128 -21.70 3.87 27.05
N SER A 129 -21.55 3.70 28.38
CA SER A 129 -20.71 2.64 28.96
C SER A 129 -21.17 1.24 28.53
N ASN A 130 -22.48 0.98 28.57
CA ASN A 130 -23.06 -0.29 28.13
C ASN A 130 -22.86 -0.51 26.61
N TYR A 131 -22.99 0.53 25.78
CA TYR A 131 -22.71 0.42 24.35
C TYR A 131 -21.25 0.10 24.08
N ILE A 132 -20.30 0.74 24.77
CA ILE A 132 -18.88 0.42 24.69
C ILE A 132 -18.62 -1.04 25.05
N HIS A 133 -19.24 -1.51 26.14
CA HIS A 133 -19.13 -2.90 26.57
C HIS A 133 -19.70 -3.86 25.52
N HIS A 134 -20.88 -3.56 24.99
CA HIS A 134 -21.49 -4.32 23.89
C HIS A 134 -20.56 -4.39 22.67
N CYS A 135 -20.01 -3.26 22.20
CA CYS A 135 -19.08 -3.24 21.09
C CYS A 135 -17.78 -4.05 21.34
N LYS A 136 -17.30 -4.05 22.60
CA LYS A 136 -16.13 -4.85 22.99
C LYS A 136 -16.45 -6.35 23.04
N SER A 137 -17.66 -6.74 23.41
CA SER A 137 -18.09 -8.14 23.41
C SER A 137 -18.18 -8.74 22.00
N GLU A 138 -18.37 -7.89 20.96
CA GLU A 138 -18.28 -8.29 19.54
C GLU A 138 -16.83 -8.57 19.09
N SER A 139 -15.85 -8.52 19.99
CA SER A 139 -14.41 -8.76 19.69
C SER A 139 -13.86 -7.87 18.59
N LEU A 140 -14.35 -6.63 18.48
CA LEU A 140 -13.86 -5.66 17.50
C LEU A 140 -12.40 -5.28 17.79
N ARG A 141 -11.58 -5.24 16.74
CA ARG A 141 -10.22 -4.70 16.81
C ARG A 141 -10.24 -3.20 17.15
N PRO A 142 -9.16 -2.61 17.68
CA PRO A 142 -9.12 -1.20 18.10
C PRO A 142 -9.61 -0.19 17.05
N MET A 143 -9.18 -0.29 15.79
CA MET A 143 -9.62 0.65 14.73
C MET A 143 -11.09 0.50 14.34
N PRO A 144 -11.65 -0.69 14.11
CA PRO A 144 -13.09 -0.89 13.98
C PRO A 144 -13.89 -0.37 15.17
N LEU A 145 -13.42 -0.61 16.41
CA LEU A 145 -14.09 -0.09 17.61
C LEU A 145 -14.07 1.45 17.64
N TYR A 146 -12.92 2.08 17.35
CA TYR A 146 -12.83 3.52 17.18
C TYR A 146 -13.84 4.05 16.16
N SER A 147 -13.90 3.41 14.99
CA SER A 147 -14.84 3.79 13.94
C SER A 147 -16.30 3.63 14.38
N ARG A 148 -16.61 2.60 15.16
CA ARG A 148 -17.96 2.31 15.70
C ARG A 148 -18.42 3.37 16.70
N LEU A 149 -17.52 3.86 17.54
CA LEU A 149 -17.83 4.82 18.61
C LEU A 149 -17.77 6.29 18.13
N ARG A 150 -17.32 6.55 16.94
CA ARG A 150 -16.99 7.90 16.43
C ARG A 150 -18.16 8.87 16.41
N ILE A 151 -19.40 8.40 16.18
CA ILE A 151 -20.57 9.28 16.19
C ILE A 151 -20.83 9.91 17.56
N ILE A 152 -20.53 9.19 18.64
CA ILE A 152 -20.72 9.68 20.00
C ILE A 152 -19.82 10.91 20.25
N ASP A 153 -18.57 10.82 19.79
CA ASP A 153 -17.62 11.94 19.85
C ASP A 153 -18.09 13.14 19.01
N PHE A 154 -18.65 12.86 17.84
CA PHE A 154 -19.14 13.88 16.92
C PHE A 154 -20.42 14.57 17.43
N LEU A 155 -21.35 13.84 18.03
CA LEU A 155 -22.54 14.41 18.69
C LEU A 155 -22.15 15.38 19.81
N TRP A 156 -21.05 15.12 20.51
CA TRP A 156 -20.52 16.06 21.51
C TRP A 156 -19.84 17.27 20.88
N ILE A 157 -18.93 17.05 19.94
CA ILE A 157 -18.17 18.12 19.26
C ILE A 157 -19.10 19.09 18.50
N PHE A 158 -20.11 18.56 17.85
CA PHE A 158 -21.11 19.31 17.07
C PHE A 158 -22.44 19.49 17.81
N SER A 159 -22.44 19.50 19.15
CA SER A 159 -23.65 19.62 19.97
C SER A 159 -24.51 20.84 19.60
N ALA A 160 -23.90 21.94 19.17
CA ALA A 160 -24.61 23.14 18.70
C ALA A 160 -25.43 22.94 17.41
N GLU A 161 -25.20 21.86 16.69
CA GLU A 161 -25.94 21.52 15.45
C GLU A 161 -27.14 20.62 15.70
N THR A 162 -27.20 19.99 16.87
CA THR A 162 -28.24 19.01 17.23
C THR A 162 -29.43 19.70 17.92
N LEU A 163 -30.63 19.14 17.76
CA LEU A 163 -31.84 19.58 18.45
C LEU A 163 -31.90 18.99 19.86
N SER A 164 -31.35 17.80 20.06
CA SER A 164 -31.35 17.07 21.33
C SER A 164 -29.91 16.69 21.74
N PRO A 165 -29.06 17.66 22.12
CA PRO A 165 -27.65 17.41 22.37
C PRO A 165 -27.41 16.48 23.57
N LEU A 166 -26.30 15.75 23.54
CA LEU A 166 -25.83 14.98 24.69
C LEU A 166 -25.62 15.91 25.89
N GLN A 167 -26.14 15.52 27.07
CA GLN A 167 -26.11 16.34 28.28
C GLN A 167 -24.81 16.20 29.10
N CYS A 168 -23.96 15.23 28.75
CA CYS A 168 -22.72 14.96 29.47
C CYS A 168 -21.60 14.53 28.51
N PHE A 169 -20.37 14.84 28.92
CA PHE A 169 -19.20 14.40 28.15
C PHE A 169 -19.14 12.87 28.11
N PRO A 170 -19.05 12.26 26.91
CA PRO A 170 -19.26 10.84 26.74
C PRO A 170 -18.15 9.95 27.33
N TRP A 171 -16.94 10.48 27.52
CA TRP A 171 -15.75 9.70 27.84
C TRP A 171 -15.31 9.81 29.31
N GLY A 172 -15.94 10.63 30.14
CA GLY A 172 -15.52 10.90 31.52
C GLY A 172 -14.07 11.43 31.57
N ASP A 173 -13.19 10.77 32.32
CA ASP A 173 -11.77 11.14 32.41
C ASP A 173 -10.90 10.49 31.30
N SER A 174 -11.51 9.98 30.22
CA SER A 174 -10.85 9.27 29.15
C SER A 174 -11.03 9.98 27.80
N SER A 175 -10.69 9.30 26.71
CA SER A 175 -10.87 9.76 25.33
C SER A 175 -11.32 8.61 24.45
N LEU A 176 -11.92 8.93 23.30
CA LEU A 176 -12.28 7.95 22.28
C LEU A 176 -11.09 7.03 21.92
N TRP A 177 -9.88 7.59 21.81
CA TRP A 177 -8.65 6.86 21.51
C TRP A 177 -8.32 5.82 22.57
N ARG A 178 -8.35 6.23 23.84
CA ARG A 178 -8.05 5.34 24.98
C ARG A 178 -9.13 4.27 25.15
N VAL A 179 -10.39 4.63 25.04
CA VAL A 179 -11.54 3.69 25.17
C VAL A 179 -11.51 2.62 24.08
N SER A 180 -11.11 2.99 22.87
CA SER A 180 -10.98 2.06 21.74
C SER A 180 -9.68 1.22 21.74
N GLY A 181 -8.75 1.48 22.67
CA GLY A 181 -7.49 0.73 22.78
C GLY A 181 -6.41 1.15 21.80
N ILE A 182 -6.52 2.35 21.18
CA ILE A 182 -5.53 2.86 20.22
C ILE A 182 -4.37 3.60 20.94
N GLY A 183 -4.56 4.00 22.22
CA GLY A 183 -3.60 4.78 23.00
C GLY A 183 -3.80 6.30 22.85
N GLU A 184 -3.07 7.09 23.65
CA GLU A 184 -3.27 8.55 23.74
C GLU A 184 -2.76 9.32 22.53
N ALA A 185 -1.75 8.80 21.85
CA ALA A 185 -1.17 9.45 20.70
C ALA A 185 -1.21 8.54 19.47
N ARG A 186 -1.71 9.08 18.37
CA ARG A 186 -1.76 8.41 17.07
C ARG A 186 -0.35 7.95 16.66
N GLY A 187 -0.09 6.65 16.70
CA GLY A 187 1.17 6.07 16.21
C GLY A 187 2.29 5.87 17.23
N THR A 188 2.08 6.09 18.54
CA THR A 188 3.13 5.94 19.57
C THR A 188 3.19 4.57 20.25
N SER A 189 2.18 3.71 20.11
CA SER A 189 2.23 2.35 20.64
C SER A 189 2.94 1.40 19.69
N ALA A 190 4.07 0.85 20.10
CA ALA A 190 4.80 -0.19 19.36
C ALA A 190 3.94 -1.44 19.12
N ALA A 191 3.07 -1.80 20.07
CA ALA A 191 2.12 -2.90 19.95
C ALA A 191 1.06 -2.66 18.84
N ASN A 192 0.68 -1.41 18.58
CA ASN A 192 -0.28 -1.06 17.52
C ASN A 192 0.36 -0.94 16.12
N LYS A 193 1.68 -0.84 16.03
CA LYS A 193 2.36 -0.76 14.73
C LYS A 193 2.30 -2.07 13.95
N ASN A 194 2.18 -3.21 14.61
CA ASN A 194 2.14 -4.52 13.97
C ASN A 194 0.74 -5.12 13.83
N THR A 195 -0.24 -4.70 14.63
CA THR A 195 -1.63 -5.18 14.53
C THR A 195 -2.34 -4.53 13.32
N GLY A 196 -2.62 -5.33 12.30
CA GLY A 196 -3.36 -4.90 11.11
C GLY A 196 -2.50 -4.48 9.93
N ARG A 197 -1.19 -4.72 9.97
CA ARG A 197 -0.31 -4.52 8.81
C ARG A 197 -0.56 -5.59 7.76
N THR A 198 -0.47 -5.15 6.53
CA THR A 198 -0.53 -6.03 5.36
C THR A 198 0.71 -6.92 5.32
N ASP A 199 0.55 -8.22 5.13
CA ASP A 199 1.66 -9.17 5.06
C ASP A 199 2.53 -8.91 3.81
N ILE A 200 3.82 -9.26 3.90
CA ILE A 200 4.75 -9.28 2.78
C ILE A 200 4.55 -10.59 2.02
N ILE A 201 4.55 -10.54 0.70
CA ILE A 201 4.45 -11.74 -0.12
C ILE A 201 5.72 -12.58 0.06
N PRO A 202 5.61 -13.87 0.42
CA PRO A 202 6.77 -14.74 0.55
C PRO A 202 7.59 -14.79 -0.75
N PRO A 203 8.93 -14.89 -0.70
CA PRO A 203 9.79 -14.89 -1.89
C PRO A 203 9.43 -15.94 -2.92
N ASP A 204 9.12 -17.17 -2.50
CA ASP A 204 8.76 -18.28 -3.39
C ASP A 204 7.43 -18.04 -4.11
N ASP A 205 6.41 -17.55 -3.38
CA ASP A 205 5.12 -17.20 -3.97
C ASP A 205 5.27 -16.02 -4.93
N GLN A 206 6.08 -15.03 -4.55
CA GLN A 206 6.37 -13.89 -5.40
C GLN A 206 7.06 -14.31 -6.71
N ALA A 207 8.03 -15.21 -6.64
CA ALA A 207 8.73 -15.74 -7.82
C ALA A 207 7.76 -16.51 -8.73
N LYS A 208 6.92 -17.42 -8.19
CA LYS A 208 5.90 -18.15 -8.95
C LYS A 208 4.94 -17.21 -9.67
N ILE A 209 4.42 -16.23 -8.94
CA ILE A 209 3.43 -15.28 -9.47
C ILE A 209 4.06 -14.38 -10.53
N PHE A 210 5.27 -13.87 -10.29
CA PHE A 210 5.98 -13.00 -11.23
C PHE A 210 6.30 -13.73 -12.53
N ASN A 211 6.88 -14.93 -12.45
CA ASN A 211 7.21 -15.76 -13.62
C ASN A 211 5.97 -16.09 -14.45
N TYR A 212 4.86 -16.43 -13.80
CA TYR A 212 3.58 -16.64 -14.48
C TYR A 212 3.13 -15.39 -15.25
N CYS A 213 3.17 -14.21 -14.61
CA CYS A 213 2.77 -12.97 -15.24
C CYS A 213 3.66 -12.61 -16.43
N GLU A 214 4.97 -12.81 -16.31
CA GLU A 214 5.92 -12.60 -17.40
C GLU A 214 5.64 -13.54 -18.59
N GLN A 215 5.37 -14.82 -18.33
CA GLN A 215 4.96 -15.78 -19.37
C GLN A 215 3.68 -15.34 -20.08
N ILE A 216 2.68 -14.81 -19.34
CA ILE A 216 1.43 -14.31 -19.93
C ILE A 216 1.71 -13.11 -20.83
N VAL A 217 2.56 -12.17 -20.41
CA VAL A 217 2.97 -11.02 -21.24
C VAL A 217 3.65 -11.48 -22.53
N HIS A 218 4.58 -12.43 -22.42
CA HIS A 218 5.27 -12.99 -23.59
C HIS A 218 4.30 -13.67 -24.55
N LYS A 219 3.46 -14.58 -24.04
CA LYS A 219 2.44 -15.29 -24.82
C LYS A 219 1.44 -14.33 -25.47
N THR A 220 1.02 -13.27 -24.75
CA THR A 220 0.12 -12.26 -25.31
C THR A 220 0.75 -11.52 -26.48
N LYS A 221 2.06 -11.24 -26.41
CA LYS A 221 2.81 -10.60 -27.51
C LYS A 221 2.85 -11.50 -28.76
N GLU A 222 2.99 -12.80 -28.57
CA GLU A 222 2.93 -13.79 -29.67
C GLU A 222 1.51 -13.91 -30.22
N ASP A 223 0.51 -14.05 -29.36
CA ASP A 223 -0.90 -14.10 -29.75
C ASP A 223 -1.31 -12.85 -30.57
N LEU A 224 -0.90 -11.68 -30.13
CA LEU A 224 -1.19 -10.41 -30.82
C LEU A 224 -0.59 -10.39 -32.23
N LYS A 225 0.63 -10.89 -32.39
CA LYS A 225 1.28 -11.01 -33.71
C LYS A 225 0.56 -12.02 -34.61
N ALA A 226 0.09 -13.14 -34.03
CA ALA A 226 -0.50 -14.23 -34.79
C ALA A 226 -1.97 -13.96 -35.19
N THR A 227 -2.78 -13.36 -34.29
CA THR A 227 -4.24 -13.26 -34.47
C THR A 227 -4.77 -11.82 -34.60
N GLY A 228 -3.90 -10.83 -34.45
CA GLY A 228 -4.29 -9.42 -34.50
C GLY A 228 -5.05 -8.93 -33.27
N ILE A 229 -5.30 -7.62 -33.24
CA ILE A 229 -5.88 -6.90 -32.10
C ILE A 229 -7.36 -7.19 -31.88
N ASP A 230 -8.10 -7.48 -32.93
CA ASP A 230 -9.57 -7.62 -32.88
C ASP A 230 -10.04 -8.88 -32.12
N THR A 231 -9.11 -9.81 -31.83
CA THR A 231 -9.37 -10.99 -31.00
C THR A 231 -9.40 -10.66 -29.49
N PHE A 232 -8.92 -9.49 -29.11
CA PHE A 232 -8.90 -9.03 -27.71
C PHE A 232 -10.17 -8.24 -27.37
N THR A 233 -11.31 -8.90 -27.47
CA THR A 233 -12.60 -8.29 -27.11
C THR A 233 -12.74 -8.14 -25.59
N ARG A 234 -13.67 -7.29 -25.15
CA ARG A 234 -13.97 -7.01 -23.73
C ARG A 234 -14.26 -8.24 -22.85
N ARG A 235 -14.68 -9.37 -23.44
CA ARG A 235 -14.96 -10.64 -22.76
C ARG A 235 -13.90 -11.71 -23.03
N SER A 236 -12.89 -11.43 -23.82
CA SER A 236 -11.85 -12.40 -24.15
C SER A 236 -11.08 -12.84 -22.90
N PRO A 237 -10.98 -14.16 -22.62
CA PRO A 237 -10.14 -14.66 -21.53
C PRO A 237 -8.66 -14.26 -21.67
N LYS A 238 -8.17 -14.09 -22.91
CA LYS A 238 -6.80 -13.62 -23.18
C LYS A 238 -6.62 -12.18 -22.70
N MET A 239 -7.58 -11.32 -23.00
CA MET A 239 -7.61 -9.93 -22.56
C MET A 239 -7.60 -9.82 -21.03
N ILE A 240 -8.45 -10.59 -20.35
CA ILE A 240 -8.55 -10.60 -18.88
C ILE A 240 -7.22 -11.07 -18.27
N ARG A 241 -6.64 -12.16 -18.76
CA ARG A 241 -5.36 -12.67 -18.26
C ARG A 241 -4.21 -11.68 -18.48
N CYS A 242 -4.15 -11.06 -19.65
CA CYS A 242 -3.15 -10.03 -19.94
C CYS A 242 -3.29 -8.85 -18.99
N ARG A 243 -4.50 -8.30 -18.83
CA ARG A 243 -4.79 -7.21 -17.90
C ARG A 243 -4.33 -7.55 -16.48
N ASP A 244 -4.74 -8.72 -15.97
CA ASP A 244 -4.46 -9.12 -14.60
C ASP A 244 -2.95 -9.31 -14.38
N ALA A 245 -2.22 -9.87 -15.35
CA ALA A 245 -0.77 -10.02 -15.29
C ALA A 245 -0.04 -8.67 -15.33
N VAL A 246 -0.44 -7.77 -16.23
CA VAL A 246 0.16 -6.42 -16.34
C VAL A 246 -0.15 -5.58 -15.09
N LEU A 247 -1.35 -5.71 -14.52
CA LEU A 247 -1.72 -5.06 -13.26
C LEU A 247 -0.80 -5.50 -12.11
N TYR A 248 -0.51 -6.81 -12.00
CA TYR A 248 0.42 -7.32 -10.99
C TYR A 248 1.85 -6.83 -11.23
N ILE A 249 2.36 -6.93 -12.45
CA ILE A 249 3.72 -6.46 -12.80
C ILE A 249 3.86 -4.97 -12.44
N ALA A 250 2.92 -4.12 -12.88
CA ALA A 250 2.95 -2.70 -12.58
C ALA A 250 2.91 -2.43 -11.06
N SER A 251 2.11 -3.18 -10.30
CA SER A 251 2.00 -3.01 -8.85
C SER A 251 3.26 -3.41 -8.09
N ILE A 252 3.84 -4.59 -8.43
CA ILE A 252 4.98 -5.14 -7.68
C ILE A 252 6.30 -4.46 -8.04
N THR A 253 6.43 -3.91 -9.25
CA THR A 253 7.67 -3.27 -9.71
C THR A 253 7.73 -1.77 -9.42
N SER A 254 6.62 -1.13 -9.12
CA SER A 254 6.55 0.31 -8.85
C SER A 254 6.36 0.66 -7.37
N GLY A 255 5.77 -0.23 -6.59
CA GLY A 255 5.32 0.07 -5.24
C GLY A 255 4.15 1.06 -5.17
N MET A 256 3.47 1.34 -6.29
CA MET A 256 2.28 2.20 -6.35
C MET A 256 1.15 1.66 -5.47
N ARG A 257 0.27 2.56 -5.00
CA ARG A 257 -1.01 2.14 -4.43
C ARG A 257 -1.94 1.66 -5.54
N ASN A 258 -2.89 0.79 -5.17
CA ASN A 258 -3.83 0.24 -6.16
C ASN A 258 -4.57 1.31 -6.97
N GLU A 259 -5.01 2.39 -6.33
CA GLU A 259 -5.67 3.51 -7.00
C GLU A 259 -4.76 4.23 -7.99
N GLU A 260 -3.46 4.30 -7.69
CA GLU A 260 -2.45 4.91 -8.55
C GLU A 260 -2.17 4.03 -9.78
N VAL A 261 -2.09 2.69 -9.58
CA VAL A 261 -1.90 1.74 -10.69
C VAL A 261 -3.09 1.75 -11.65
N ILE A 262 -4.30 1.60 -11.14
CA ILE A 262 -5.51 1.62 -11.99
C ILE A 262 -5.81 3.02 -12.55
N GLY A 263 -5.24 4.06 -11.94
CA GLY A 263 -5.26 5.44 -12.40
C GLY A 263 -4.26 5.76 -13.52
N ILE A 264 -3.41 4.83 -13.95
CA ILE A 264 -2.47 5.05 -15.06
C ILE A 264 -3.25 5.35 -16.35
N GLU A 265 -2.89 6.46 -17.00
CA GLU A 265 -3.44 6.83 -18.30
C GLU A 265 -2.64 6.21 -19.44
N VAL A 266 -3.27 5.99 -20.58
CA VAL A 266 -2.59 5.46 -21.76
C VAL A 266 -1.52 6.44 -22.21
N GLY A 267 -0.28 5.95 -22.38
CA GLY A 267 0.87 6.76 -22.77
C GLY A 267 1.48 7.60 -21.63
N ALA A 268 0.99 7.44 -20.38
CA ALA A 268 1.56 8.16 -19.23
C ALA A 268 2.84 7.50 -18.70
N TRP A 269 3.71 7.07 -19.61
CA TRP A 269 5.03 6.52 -19.29
C TRP A 269 6.07 6.99 -20.32
N ARG A 270 7.32 7.05 -19.89
CA ARG A 270 8.41 7.53 -20.73
C ARG A 270 9.75 6.88 -20.38
N LYS A 271 10.67 6.89 -21.33
CA LYS A 271 12.10 6.62 -21.13
C LYS A 271 12.85 7.93 -21.18
N GLU A 272 13.80 8.10 -20.28
CA GLU A 272 14.67 9.26 -20.19
C GLU A 272 16.12 8.79 -20.04
N VAL A 273 17.04 9.37 -20.80
CA VAL A 273 18.46 9.02 -20.71
C VAL A 273 19.19 10.18 -20.04
N VAL A 274 19.79 9.91 -18.89
CA VAL A 274 20.58 10.88 -18.11
C VAL A 274 21.95 10.25 -17.87
N ASP A 275 23.01 10.92 -18.30
CA ASP A 275 24.40 10.45 -18.18
C ASP A 275 24.64 9.02 -18.72
N GLY A 276 24.00 8.69 -19.86
CA GLY A 276 24.09 7.36 -20.47
C GLY A 276 23.27 6.26 -19.79
N VAL A 277 22.50 6.59 -18.74
CA VAL A 277 21.62 5.67 -18.03
C VAL A 277 20.17 5.89 -18.46
N THR A 278 19.48 4.80 -18.83
CA THR A 278 18.08 4.85 -19.20
C THR A 278 17.21 4.70 -17.96
N TYR A 279 16.36 5.68 -17.68
CA TYR A 279 15.34 5.68 -16.66
C TYR A 279 13.97 5.50 -17.28
N CYS A 280 13.17 4.63 -16.68
CA CYS A 280 11.80 4.36 -17.11
C CYS A 280 10.82 4.90 -16.07
N TRP A 281 9.94 5.79 -16.47
CA TRP A 281 9.01 6.48 -15.60
C TRP A 281 7.56 6.16 -15.96
N VAL A 282 6.72 5.98 -14.96
CA VAL A 282 5.26 5.94 -15.07
C VAL A 282 4.68 7.09 -14.28
N THR A 283 3.88 7.92 -14.92
CA THR A 283 3.19 9.05 -14.30
C THR A 283 1.76 8.68 -13.97
N THR A 284 1.30 8.98 -12.76
CA THR A 284 -0.10 8.78 -12.34
C THR A 284 -0.54 9.92 -11.41
N THR A 285 -1.79 9.86 -10.92
CA THR A 285 -2.33 10.86 -9.99
C THR A 285 -2.41 10.30 -8.58
N GLU A 286 -1.80 10.98 -7.63
CA GLU A 286 -1.87 10.67 -6.21
C GLU A 286 -3.03 11.44 -5.57
N HIS A 287 -3.97 10.72 -4.95
CA HIS A 287 -5.19 11.30 -4.36
C HIS A 287 -5.14 11.40 -2.82
N LYS A 288 -4.30 10.59 -2.16
CA LYS A 288 -4.33 10.49 -0.69
C LYS A 288 -3.75 11.70 0.02
N THR A 289 -2.68 12.28 -0.52
CA THR A 289 -2.02 13.47 0.04
C THR A 289 -2.32 14.74 -0.74
N GLY A 290 -3.02 14.62 -1.88
CA GLY A 290 -3.40 15.75 -2.72
C GLY A 290 -2.25 16.35 -3.52
N LYS A 291 -1.16 15.60 -3.77
CA LYS A 291 -0.01 16.06 -4.56
C LYS A 291 -0.29 16.18 -6.05
N GLY A 292 -1.33 15.52 -6.54
CA GLY A 292 -1.64 15.51 -7.97
C GLY A 292 -0.77 14.52 -8.75
N ARG A 293 -0.12 14.96 -9.83
CA ARG A 293 0.70 14.09 -10.67
C ARG A 293 2.02 13.73 -9.99
N VAL A 294 2.32 12.42 -9.99
CA VAL A 294 3.54 11.84 -9.42
C VAL A 294 4.15 10.84 -10.38
N ASP A 295 5.48 10.74 -10.36
CA ASP A 295 6.25 9.82 -11.17
C ASP A 295 6.78 8.66 -10.33
N TYR A 296 6.75 7.46 -10.91
CA TYR A 296 7.32 6.25 -10.34
C TYR A 296 8.38 5.67 -11.26
N LEU A 297 9.56 5.39 -10.69
CA LEU A 297 10.61 4.68 -11.39
C LEU A 297 10.24 3.20 -11.48
N VAL A 298 10.32 2.64 -12.68
CA VAL A 298 9.98 1.24 -12.95
C VAL A 298 11.02 0.58 -13.86
N PRO A 299 11.14 -0.76 -13.87
CA PRO A 299 11.98 -1.44 -14.87
C PRO A 299 11.37 -1.35 -16.28
N GLU A 300 12.21 -1.49 -17.29
CA GLU A 300 11.80 -1.45 -18.69
C GLU A 300 10.71 -2.48 -19.02
N LEU A 301 10.78 -3.67 -18.41
CA LEU A 301 9.75 -4.70 -18.52
C LEU A 301 8.35 -4.18 -18.21
N THR A 302 8.24 -3.27 -17.24
CA THR A 302 6.94 -2.68 -16.88
C THR A 302 6.40 -1.80 -18.02
N LEU A 303 7.26 -0.98 -18.64
CA LEU A 303 6.85 -0.18 -19.78
C LEU A 303 6.41 -1.05 -20.96
N ASP A 304 7.15 -2.12 -21.23
CA ASP A 304 6.81 -3.08 -22.29
C ASP A 304 5.46 -3.76 -22.03
N ALA A 305 5.20 -4.14 -20.78
CA ALA A 305 3.92 -4.72 -20.37
C ALA A 305 2.76 -3.72 -20.50
N LEU A 306 2.96 -2.45 -20.07
CA LEU A 306 1.96 -1.39 -20.22
C LEU A 306 1.67 -1.09 -21.70
N ASN A 307 2.70 -0.99 -22.54
CA ASN A 307 2.55 -0.80 -23.98
C ASN A 307 1.76 -1.95 -24.64
N LEU A 308 2.11 -3.19 -24.31
CA LEU A 308 1.40 -4.36 -24.81
C LEU A 308 -0.09 -4.33 -24.42
N PHE A 309 -0.38 -4.04 -23.15
CA PHE A 309 -1.76 -3.97 -22.68
C PHE A 309 -2.52 -2.78 -23.29
N ALA A 310 -1.84 -1.65 -23.51
CA ALA A 310 -2.43 -0.51 -24.21
C ALA A 310 -2.89 -0.89 -25.64
N MET A 311 -2.11 -1.68 -26.35
CA MET A 311 -2.51 -2.23 -27.65
C MET A 311 -3.69 -3.19 -27.52
N CYS A 312 -3.61 -4.19 -26.64
CA CYS A 312 -4.67 -5.19 -26.44
C CYS A 312 -6.01 -4.59 -26.01
N SER A 313 -6.00 -3.47 -25.27
CA SER A 313 -7.21 -2.80 -24.78
C SER A 313 -7.83 -1.81 -25.77
N THR A 314 -7.24 -1.62 -26.97
CA THR A 314 -7.74 -0.71 -27.99
C THR A 314 -9.20 -0.99 -28.41
N PRO A 315 -9.65 -2.25 -28.61
CA PRO A 315 -11.05 -2.51 -28.94
C PRO A 315 -12.01 -2.00 -27.87
N MET A 316 -11.69 -2.17 -26.60
CA MET A 316 -12.52 -1.65 -25.49
C MET A 316 -12.55 -0.12 -25.48
N ARG A 317 -11.44 0.55 -25.76
CA ARG A 317 -11.43 2.02 -25.83
C ARG A 317 -12.26 2.53 -26.99
N ARG A 318 -12.22 1.90 -28.16
CA ARG A 318 -13.08 2.25 -29.29
C ARG A 318 -14.59 2.12 -28.95
N GLU A 319 -14.96 1.06 -28.23
CA GLU A 319 -16.35 0.91 -27.75
C GLU A 319 -16.73 2.03 -26.77
N LEU A 320 -15.83 2.40 -25.83
CA LEU A 320 -16.06 3.50 -24.89
C LEU A 320 -16.10 4.88 -25.57
N GLU A 321 -15.29 5.10 -26.60
CA GLU A 321 -15.30 6.31 -27.41
C GLU A 321 -16.62 6.44 -28.20
N ALA A 322 -17.16 5.33 -28.73
CA ALA A 322 -18.48 5.31 -29.36
C ALA A 322 -19.59 5.65 -28.34
N GLU A 323 -19.55 5.02 -27.14
CA GLU A 323 -20.47 5.35 -26.06
C GLU A 323 -20.40 6.83 -25.65
N LEU A 324 -19.19 7.41 -25.60
CA LEU A 324 -19.01 8.84 -25.33
C LEU A 324 -19.72 9.73 -26.33
N SER A 325 -19.59 9.43 -27.62
CA SER A 325 -20.26 10.20 -28.69
C SER A 325 -21.79 10.13 -28.54
N ASP A 326 -22.33 8.95 -28.23
CA ASP A 326 -23.77 8.75 -28.01
C ASP A 326 -24.25 9.48 -26.75
N LEU A 327 -23.48 9.47 -25.67
CA LEU A 327 -23.80 10.19 -24.43
C LEU A 327 -23.77 11.71 -24.63
N GLU A 328 -22.82 12.24 -25.38
CA GLU A 328 -22.74 13.68 -25.72
C GLU A 328 -23.97 14.15 -26.50
N LEU A 329 -24.43 13.35 -27.47
CA LEU A 329 -25.66 13.63 -28.20
C LEU A 329 -26.92 13.57 -27.30
N SER A 330 -26.95 12.55 -26.42
CA SER A 330 -28.09 12.36 -25.51
C SER A 330 -28.20 13.46 -24.45
N CYS A 331 -27.08 13.90 -23.90
CA CYS A 331 -27.02 14.98 -22.89
C CYS A 331 -27.40 16.35 -23.49
N ASN A 332 -27.26 16.55 -24.82
CA ASN A 332 -27.71 17.74 -25.50
C ASN A 332 -29.25 17.80 -25.65
N SER A 333 -29.91 16.65 -25.62
CA SER A 333 -31.36 16.53 -25.85
C SER A 333 -32.16 16.30 -24.57
N VAL A 334 -31.56 15.76 -23.50
CA VAL A 334 -32.24 15.39 -22.25
C VAL A 334 -31.46 15.85 -21.05
N ASP A 335 -32.09 16.64 -20.18
CA ASP A 335 -31.49 17.04 -18.88
C ASP A 335 -31.64 15.90 -17.85
N SER A 336 -30.71 14.96 -17.91
CA SER A 336 -30.65 13.84 -16.96
C SER A 336 -29.32 13.87 -16.19
N ALA A 337 -29.41 13.97 -14.87
CA ALA A 337 -28.27 13.95 -13.98
C ALA A 337 -27.46 12.64 -14.10
N ASP A 338 -28.13 11.51 -14.31
CA ASP A 338 -27.47 10.21 -14.46
C ASP A 338 -26.71 10.11 -15.78
N LEU A 339 -27.23 10.66 -16.87
CA LEU A 339 -26.53 10.73 -18.16
C LEU A 339 -25.29 11.61 -18.05
N LEU A 340 -25.40 12.79 -17.43
CA LEU A 340 -24.26 13.69 -17.23
C LEU A 340 -23.16 13.06 -16.38
N LEU A 341 -23.52 12.41 -15.27
CA LEU A 341 -22.56 11.69 -14.43
C LEU A 341 -21.92 10.51 -15.17
N ARG A 342 -22.69 9.81 -16.01
CA ARG A 342 -22.14 8.76 -16.88
C ARG A 342 -21.18 9.34 -17.91
N LEU A 343 -21.53 10.44 -18.55
CA LEU A 343 -20.68 11.14 -19.51
C LEU A 343 -19.36 11.59 -18.89
N GLU A 344 -19.40 12.26 -17.72
CA GLU A 344 -18.18 12.67 -17.00
C GLU A 344 -17.31 11.48 -16.62
N LYS A 345 -17.93 10.40 -16.13
CA LYS A 345 -17.20 9.17 -15.79
C LYS A 345 -16.56 8.55 -17.04
N ALA A 346 -17.30 8.44 -18.12
CA ALA A 346 -16.81 7.87 -19.38
C ALA A 346 -15.64 8.71 -19.96
N ARG A 347 -15.73 10.04 -19.91
CA ARG A 347 -14.63 10.96 -20.29
C ARG A 347 -13.36 10.74 -19.47
N LYS A 348 -13.48 10.50 -18.14
CA LYS A 348 -12.35 10.17 -17.27
C LYS A 348 -11.80 8.76 -17.56
N ASP A 349 -12.68 7.79 -17.72
CA ASP A 349 -12.32 6.38 -17.90
C ASP A 349 -11.69 6.11 -19.28
N SER A 350 -12.07 6.83 -20.33
CA SER A 350 -11.50 6.67 -21.68
C SER A 350 -10.00 6.90 -21.75
N LYS A 351 -9.45 7.73 -20.87
CA LYS A 351 -8.02 7.99 -20.75
C LYS A 351 -7.26 6.90 -20.01
N ARG A 352 -7.96 6.06 -19.24
CA ARG A 352 -7.34 5.06 -18.34
C ARG A 352 -6.93 3.80 -19.08
N LEU A 353 -5.86 3.17 -18.57
CA LEU A 353 -5.32 1.94 -19.15
C LEU A 353 -6.13 0.71 -18.70
N PHE A 354 -6.40 0.57 -17.41
CA PHE A 354 -6.99 -0.64 -16.84
C PHE A 354 -8.52 -0.63 -16.88
N LEU A 355 -9.06 -0.79 -18.08
CA LEU A 355 -10.50 -0.89 -18.33
C LEU A 355 -11.02 -2.32 -18.13
N CYS A 356 -12.30 -2.43 -17.77
CA CYS A 356 -13.02 -3.69 -17.69
C CYS A 356 -14.50 -3.51 -18.05
N LEU A 357 -15.14 -4.62 -18.45
CA LEU A 357 -16.59 -4.67 -18.56
C LEU A 357 -17.18 -4.78 -17.15
N ASN A 358 -18.05 -3.87 -16.76
CA ASN A 358 -18.79 -3.95 -15.51
C ASN A 358 -19.90 -5.01 -15.66
N GLY A 359 -19.64 -6.22 -15.14
CA GLY A 359 -20.53 -7.37 -15.25
C GLY A 359 -21.23 -7.78 -13.94
N TYR A 360 -20.98 -7.07 -12.84
CA TYR A 360 -21.51 -7.41 -11.52
C TYR A 360 -22.21 -6.22 -10.88
N GLY A 361 -23.49 -6.29 -10.78
CA GLY A 361 -24.33 -5.40 -10.02
C GLY A 361 -25.80 -5.74 -10.29
N ASN A 362 -26.63 -5.86 -9.24
CA ASN A 362 -28.06 -6.12 -9.31
C ASN A 362 -28.87 -5.02 -10.05
N LYS A 363 -28.20 -4.12 -10.76
CA LYS A 363 -28.84 -3.07 -11.54
C LYS A 363 -28.62 -3.34 -13.02
N ALA A 364 -29.70 -3.70 -13.70
CA ALA A 364 -29.76 -3.95 -15.13
C ALA A 364 -29.16 -2.81 -15.99
N GLU A 365 -29.14 -1.60 -15.47
CA GLU A 365 -28.66 -0.39 -16.15
C GLU A 365 -27.13 -0.30 -16.33
N ARG A 366 -26.35 -1.15 -15.61
CA ARG A 366 -24.87 -1.12 -15.69
C ARG A 366 -24.26 -2.36 -16.33
N VAL A 367 -25.07 -3.34 -16.66
CA VAL A 367 -24.60 -4.56 -17.30
C VAL A 367 -24.16 -4.23 -18.72
N GLY A 368 -22.86 -4.14 -18.92
CA GLY A 368 -22.28 -3.92 -20.25
C GLY A 368 -21.48 -2.62 -20.43
N HIS A 369 -21.43 -1.73 -19.44
CA HIS A 369 -20.60 -0.53 -19.52
C HIS A 369 -19.11 -0.84 -19.32
N ILE A 370 -18.29 -0.19 -20.12
CA ILE A 370 -16.84 -0.21 -19.95
C ILE A 370 -16.45 0.86 -18.93
N GLU A 371 -15.72 0.45 -17.91
CA GLU A 371 -15.29 1.31 -16.80
C GLU A 371 -13.89 0.94 -16.35
N VAL A 372 -13.26 1.82 -15.58
CA VAL A 372 -11.99 1.51 -14.89
C VAL A 372 -12.20 0.37 -13.89
N LEU A 373 -11.21 -0.51 -13.80
CA LEU A 373 -11.21 -1.63 -12.86
C LEU A 373 -11.37 -1.12 -11.42
N SER A 374 -12.34 -1.65 -10.67
CA SER A 374 -12.55 -1.26 -9.28
C SER A 374 -11.50 -1.85 -8.35
N ALA A 375 -11.37 -1.31 -7.12
CA ALA A 375 -10.47 -1.87 -6.10
C ALA A 375 -10.82 -3.33 -5.75
N ALA A 376 -12.11 -3.68 -5.72
CA ALA A 376 -12.56 -5.06 -5.56
C ALA A 376 -12.16 -5.92 -6.76
N GLY A 377 -12.36 -5.38 -7.98
CA GLY A 377 -11.96 -6.04 -9.22
C GLY A 377 -10.45 -6.31 -9.30
N SER A 378 -9.62 -5.38 -8.80
CA SER A 378 -8.17 -5.58 -8.71
C SER A 378 -7.79 -6.72 -7.76
N ASN A 379 -8.44 -6.81 -6.60
CA ASN A 379 -8.19 -7.91 -5.68
C ASN A 379 -8.63 -9.26 -6.26
N GLU A 380 -9.75 -9.30 -6.99
CA GLU A 380 -10.17 -10.52 -7.70
C GLU A 380 -9.22 -10.88 -8.85
N ALA A 381 -8.65 -9.89 -9.55
CA ALA A 381 -7.60 -10.11 -10.54
C ALA A 381 -6.37 -10.75 -9.90
N PHE A 382 -5.94 -10.26 -8.75
CA PHE A 382 -4.79 -10.81 -8.01
C PHE A 382 -5.02 -12.24 -7.53
N LYS A 383 -6.22 -12.56 -7.01
CA LYS A 383 -6.59 -13.93 -6.66
C LYS A 383 -6.51 -14.88 -7.87
N ARG A 384 -7.00 -14.43 -9.04
CA ARG A 384 -6.91 -15.22 -10.28
C ARG A 384 -5.47 -15.47 -10.69
N VAL A 385 -4.62 -14.44 -10.60
CA VAL A 385 -3.19 -14.53 -10.92
C VAL A 385 -2.48 -15.51 -9.99
N ALA A 386 -2.64 -15.37 -8.66
CA ALA A 386 -2.04 -16.26 -7.68
C ALA A 386 -2.45 -17.73 -7.91
N LYS A 387 -3.75 -17.98 -8.06
CA LYS A 387 -4.28 -19.33 -8.35
C LYS A 387 -3.71 -19.91 -9.64
N ALA A 388 -3.64 -19.12 -10.70
CA ALA A 388 -3.12 -19.56 -11.99
C ALA A 388 -1.61 -19.80 -11.98
N ALA A 389 -0.88 -19.13 -11.10
CA ALA A 389 0.55 -19.33 -10.84
C ALA A 389 0.84 -20.53 -9.92
N GLY A 390 -0.18 -21.22 -9.40
CA GLY A 390 -0.01 -22.31 -8.45
C GLY A 390 0.43 -21.84 -7.05
N SER A 391 0.04 -20.63 -6.64
CA SER A 391 0.28 -20.08 -5.32
C SER A 391 -1.02 -20.06 -4.52
N ASP A 392 -0.98 -20.59 -3.28
CA ASP A 392 -2.09 -20.54 -2.32
C ASP A 392 -2.06 -19.26 -1.46
N TRP A 393 -1.09 -18.38 -1.69
CA TRP A 393 -0.97 -17.12 -0.96
C TRP A 393 -2.19 -16.22 -1.18
N PRO A 394 -2.81 -15.65 -0.12
CA PRO A 394 -3.97 -14.76 -0.24
C PRO A 394 -3.56 -13.38 -0.78
N LEU A 395 -3.15 -13.34 -2.04
CA LEU A 395 -2.60 -12.16 -2.70
C LEU A 395 -3.62 -11.01 -2.74
N ARG A 396 -3.16 -9.82 -2.33
CA ARG A 396 -3.94 -8.57 -2.32
C ARG A 396 -3.09 -7.39 -2.80
N THR A 397 -3.73 -6.39 -3.37
CA THR A 397 -3.06 -5.22 -3.97
C THR A 397 -2.14 -4.46 -3.01
N HIS A 398 -2.53 -4.29 -1.74
CA HIS A 398 -1.71 -3.58 -0.76
C HIS A 398 -0.40 -4.29 -0.38
N GLN A 399 -0.32 -5.61 -0.60
CA GLN A 399 0.89 -6.38 -0.31
C GLN A 399 2.04 -5.99 -1.25
N CYS A 400 1.75 -5.67 -2.52
CA CYS A 400 2.77 -5.33 -3.51
C CYS A 400 3.63 -4.14 -3.08
N ARG A 401 3.01 -3.06 -2.57
CA ARG A 401 3.76 -1.87 -2.12
C ARG A 401 4.73 -2.19 -0.99
N ARG A 402 4.26 -2.93 0.01
CA ARG A 402 5.09 -3.32 1.15
C ARG A 402 6.19 -4.30 0.74
N THR A 403 5.87 -5.26 -0.10
CA THR A 403 6.84 -6.22 -0.64
C THR A 403 7.90 -5.50 -1.49
N TYR A 404 7.50 -4.56 -2.34
CA TYR A 404 8.43 -3.72 -3.09
C TYR A 404 9.41 -2.98 -2.17
N ALA A 405 8.89 -2.30 -1.13
CA ALA A 405 9.73 -1.57 -0.17
C ALA A 405 10.69 -2.51 0.57
N ARG A 406 10.22 -3.69 1.00
CA ARG A 406 11.05 -4.72 1.64
C ARG A 406 12.15 -5.23 0.70
N CYS A 407 11.81 -5.60 -0.52
CA CYS A 407 12.76 -6.05 -1.52
C CYS A 407 13.79 -4.96 -1.87
N PHE A 408 13.37 -3.70 -1.89
CA PHE A 408 14.26 -2.57 -2.09
C PHE A 408 15.31 -2.48 -0.96
N VAL A 409 14.87 -2.56 0.30
CA VAL A 409 15.76 -2.54 1.46
C VAL A 409 16.73 -3.72 1.43
N GLU A 410 16.22 -4.93 1.21
CA GLU A 410 17.03 -6.15 1.15
C GLU A 410 18.08 -6.11 0.03
N SER A 411 17.72 -5.59 -1.16
CA SER A 411 18.68 -5.41 -2.25
C SER A 411 19.80 -4.43 -1.90
N ARG A 412 19.50 -3.37 -1.14
CA ARG A 412 20.47 -2.40 -0.64
C ARG A 412 21.35 -2.96 0.47
N MET A 413 20.81 -3.87 1.28
CA MET A 413 21.53 -4.53 2.36
C MET A 413 22.30 -5.78 1.89
N GLY A 414 22.45 -5.99 0.57
CA GLY A 414 23.28 -7.05 -0.01
C GLY A 414 22.63 -8.44 -0.05
N ARG A 415 21.36 -8.57 0.38
CA ARG A 415 20.61 -9.82 0.20
C ARG A 415 20.08 -9.91 -1.23
N THR A 416 20.15 -11.09 -1.81
CA THR A 416 19.66 -11.37 -3.17
C THR A 416 18.15 -11.56 -3.19
N SER A 417 17.39 -10.50 -2.97
CA SER A 417 15.97 -10.56 -3.24
C SER A 417 15.69 -10.03 -4.64
N LEU A 418 14.98 -10.80 -5.42
CA LEU A 418 14.41 -10.53 -6.73
C LEU A 418 15.33 -9.92 -7.80
N VAL A 419 15.56 -10.71 -8.82
CA VAL A 419 16.38 -10.39 -9.99
C VAL A 419 15.94 -9.07 -10.67
N PHE A 420 14.65 -8.76 -10.69
CA PHE A 420 14.16 -7.56 -11.35
C PHE A 420 14.49 -6.25 -10.59
N LEU A 421 14.57 -6.27 -9.25
CA LEU A 421 15.04 -5.10 -8.51
C LEU A 421 16.53 -4.85 -8.72
N LYS A 422 17.32 -5.91 -8.87
CA LYS A 422 18.71 -5.79 -9.33
C LYS A 422 18.80 -5.15 -10.72
N TRP A 423 17.85 -5.44 -11.60
CA TRP A 423 17.81 -4.84 -12.93
C TRP A 423 17.41 -3.37 -12.88
N GLN A 424 16.45 -3.02 -12.05
CA GLN A 424 16.01 -1.64 -11.85
C GLN A 424 17.11 -0.75 -11.27
N PHE A 425 17.93 -1.31 -10.36
CA PHE A 425 19.00 -0.61 -9.66
C PHE A 425 20.40 -1.10 -10.05
N LYS A 426 20.61 -1.59 -11.25
CA LYS A 426 21.93 -1.99 -11.78
C LYS A 426 23.01 -0.92 -11.60
N HIS A 427 22.61 0.34 -11.51
CA HIS A 427 23.49 1.47 -11.27
C HIS A 427 23.57 1.78 -9.77
N SER A 428 24.24 0.88 -9.03
CA SER A 428 24.38 0.88 -7.58
C SER A 428 25.12 2.09 -6.99
N SER A 429 25.63 3.00 -7.80
CA SER A 429 26.42 4.17 -7.36
C SER A 429 25.55 5.39 -7.00
N MET A 430 24.29 5.46 -7.42
CA MET A 430 23.44 6.58 -7.07
C MET A 430 22.87 6.42 -5.66
N SER A 431 23.11 7.40 -4.80
CA SER A 431 22.47 7.44 -3.47
C SER A 431 20.95 7.59 -3.64
N MET A 432 20.18 7.05 -2.68
CA MET A 432 18.73 7.27 -2.64
C MET A 432 18.36 8.76 -2.74
N THR A 433 19.14 9.61 -2.08
CA THR A 433 18.97 11.07 -2.11
C THR A 433 19.14 11.64 -3.52
N GLN A 434 20.10 11.14 -4.30
CA GLN A 434 20.29 11.56 -5.68
C GLN A 434 19.15 11.09 -6.59
N LEU A 435 18.69 9.84 -6.42
CA LEU A 435 17.56 9.31 -7.16
C LEU A 435 16.29 10.13 -6.94
N TYR A 436 16.03 10.53 -5.68
CA TYR A 436 14.85 11.34 -5.32
C TYR A 436 15.05 12.84 -5.63
N ALA A 437 16.28 13.35 -5.61
CA ALA A 437 16.57 14.73 -6.01
C ALA A 437 16.47 14.95 -7.51
N SER A 438 16.65 13.92 -8.32
CA SER A 438 16.59 14.03 -9.80
C SER A 438 15.17 14.22 -10.34
N ASN A 439 14.14 13.84 -9.59
CA ASN A 439 12.75 14.05 -10.01
C ASN A 439 11.88 14.53 -8.83
N PRO A 440 11.54 15.86 -8.79
CA PRO A 440 10.74 16.44 -7.72
C PRO A 440 9.27 15.93 -7.70
N LEU A 441 8.80 15.27 -8.75
CA LEU A 441 7.45 14.70 -8.84
C LEU A 441 7.33 13.31 -8.21
N GLN A 442 8.41 12.73 -7.68
CA GLN A 442 8.35 11.40 -7.04
C GLN A 442 7.46 11.36 -5.79
N ASP A 443 6.84 10.21 -5.55
CA ASP A 443 6.00 9.98 -4.36
C ASP A 443 6.83 9.83 -3.09
N LEU A 444 6.85 10.88 -2.26
CA LEU A 444 7.55 10.88 -0.96
C LEU A 444 6.95 9.86 0.04
N THR A 445 5.70 9.46 -0.13
CA THR A 445 5.08 8.47 0.78
C THR A 445 5.59 7.05 0.53
N LEU A 446 6.12 6.76 -0.65
CA LEU A 446 6.84 5.51 -0.91
C LEU A 446 8.18 5.51 -0.18
N PHE A 447 8.84 6.66 -0.11
CA PHE A 447 10.07 6.81 0.66
C PHE A 447 9.86 6.57 2.17
N ASP A 448 8.77 7.08 2.74
CA ASP A 448 8.40 6.81 4.13
C ASP A 448 8.18 5.31 4.36
N GLU A 449 7.55 4.61 3.43
CA GLU A 449 7.37 3.14 3.50
C GLU A 449 8.73 2.41 3.45
N ILE A 450 9.64 2.83 2.59
CA ILE A 450 10.99 2.25 2.48
C ILE A 450 11.78 2.49 3.78
N LEU A 451 11.75 3.69 4.36
CA LEU A 451 12.41 3.99 5.63
C LEU A 451 11.84 3.14 6.78
N GLN A 452 10.54 2.94 6.77
CA GLN A 452 9.89 2.10 7.75
C GLN A 452 10.30 0.62 7.59
N GLN A 453 10.34 0.10 6.37
CA GLN A 453 10.81 -1.26 6.10
C GLN A 453 12.30 -1.43 6.44
N MET A 454 13.11 -0.39 6.23
CA MET A 454 14.52 -0.40 6.68
C MET A 454 14.63 -0.53 8.21
N THR A 455 13.80 0.19 8.96
CA THR A 455 13.78 0.09 10.42
C THR A 455 13.32 -1.30 10.88
N GLU A 456 12.29 -1.85 10.29
CA GLU A 456 11.80 -3.21 10.56
C GLU A 456 12.86 -4.26 10.24
N PHE A 457 13.52 -4.14 9.09
CA PHE A 457 14.62 -5.03 8.71
C PHE A 457 15.77 -5.01 9.74
N LYS A 458 16.13 -3.82 10.23
CA LYS A 458 17.15 -3.71 11.27
C LYS A 458 16.71 -4.34 12.61
N ILE A 459 15.42 -4.18 12.97
CA ILE A 459 14.87 -4.83 14.18
C ILE A 459 14.96 -6.34 14.03
N ASP A 460 14.44 -6.91 12.94
CA ASP A 460 14.47 -8.35 12.66
C ASP A 460 15.90 -8.89 12.68
N LEU A 461 16.85 -8.13 12.10
CA LEU A 461 18.26 -8.51 12.04
C LEU A 461 18.93 -8.49 13.42
N ILE A 462 18.75 -7.43 14.21
CA ILE A 462 19.31 -7.34 15.55
C ILE A 462 18.65 -8.40 16.45
N GLU A 463 17.35 -8.64 16.30
CA GLU A 463 16.64 -9.68 17.03
C GLU A 463 17.22 -11.06 16.74
N SER A 464 17.48 -11.40 15.47
CA SER A 464 18.13 -12.64 15.08
C SER A 464 19.54 -12.78 15.66
N TRP A 465 20.30 -11.68 15.75
CA TRP A 465 21.61 -11.69 16.38
C TRP A 465 21.56 -11.88 17.91
N LEU A 466 20.46 -11.50 18.54
CA LEU A 466 20.25 -11.70 19.98
C LEU A 466 19.67 -13.08 20.32
N ASP A 467 19.23 -13.84 19.32
CA ASP A 467 18.83 -15.24 19.48
C ASP A 467 20.06 -16.19 19.49
N ASP A 468 19.85 -17.49 19.74
CA ASP A 468 20.93 -18.47 19.91
C ASP A 468 21.67 -18.84 18.60
N GLN A 469 21.58 -18.04 17.56
CA GLN A 469 22.30 -18.28 16.30
C GLN A 469 23.79 -18.05 16.45
N PRO A 470 24.67 -18.90 15.87
CA PRO A 470 26.09 -18.67 15.91
C PRO A 470 26.46 -17.43 15.09
N LEU A 471 27.38 -16.63 15.62
CA LEU A 471 27.87 -15.42 14.98
C LEU A 471 29.40 -15.45 14.96
N ALA A 472 29.98 -14.93 13.88
CA ALA A 472 31.40 -14.68 13.76
C ALA A 472 31.67 -13.17 13.63
N GLY A 473 32.96 -12.77 13.76
CA GLY A 473 33.38 -11.38 13.72
C GLY A 473 33.37 -10.73 15.09
N GLY A 474 34.28 -9.76 15.30
CA GLY A 474 34.53 -9.20 16.63
C GLY A 474 33.34 -8.45 17.27
N ALA A 475 32.35 -7.98 16.50
CA ALA A 475 31.09 -7.52 17.05
C ALA A 475 30.13 -8.69 17.31
N GLY A 476 30.17 -9.73 16.47
CA GLY A 476 29.34 -10.94 16.65
C GLY A 476 29.68 -11.64 17.97
N GLU A 477 30.97 -11.82 18.28
CA GLU A 477 31.41 -12.39 19.53
C GLU A 477 30.90 -11.61 20.75
N ARG A 478 31.00 -10.29 20.73
CA ARG A 478 30.45 -9.44 21.81
C ARG A 478 28.94 -9.50 21.93
N ILE A 479 28.20 -9.64 20.82
CA ILE A 479 26.75 -9.82 20.86
C ILE A 479 26.41 -11.16 21.52
N MET A 480 27.13 -12.24 21.22
CA MET A 480 26.93 -13.53 21.89
C MET A 480 27.20 -13.45 23.42
N GLU A 481 28.21 -12.72 23.86
CA GLU A 481 28.43 -12.46 25.29
C GLU A 481 27.28 -11.67 25.94
N LEU A 482 26.71 -10.68 25.23
CA LEU A 482 25.60 -9.86 25.73
C LEU A 482 24.31 -10.63 25.87
N ARG A 483 24.10 -11.75 25.18
CA ARG A 483 22.90 -12.62 25.32
C ARG A 483 22.68 -13.12 26.74
N ALA A 484 23.73 -13.28 27.51
CA ALA A 484 23.66 -13.70 28.91
C ALA A 484 23.02 -12.64 29.84
N ILE A 485 22.88 -11.40 29.39
CA ILE A 485 22.33 -10.30 30.19
C ILE A 485 20.82 -10.25 30.03
N PRO A 486 20.03 -10.41 31.10
CA PRO A 486 18.57 -10.33 31.02
C PRO A 486 18.12 -8.92 30.61
N ILE A 487 17.38 -8.81 29.52
CA ILE A 487 16.78 -7.56 29.06
C ILE A 487 15.30 -7.54 29.48
N LYS A 488 14.94 -6.60 30.33
CA LYS A 488 13.59 -6.50 30.93
C LYS A 488 12.48 -6.22 29.91
N ASP A 489 12.77 -5.46 28.86
CA ASP A 489 11.87 -5.20 27.72
C ASP A 489 12.69 -5.13 26.43
N ARG A 490 12.89 -6.29 25.84
CA ARG A 490 13.68 -6.46 24.60
C ARG A 490 13.04 -5.71 23.42
N SER A 491 11.72 -5.79 23.30
CA SER A 491 11.02 -5.15 22.18
C SER A 491 11.07 -3.63 22.25
N ALA A 492 10.96 -3.03 23.43
CA ALA A 492 11.10 -1.59 23.61
C ALA A 492 12.53 -1.11 23.32
N LEU A 493 13.54 -1.86 23.75
CA LEU A 493 14.95 -1.56 23.48
C LEU A 493 15.22 -1.60 21.97
N LEU A 494 14.77 -2.63 21.27
CA LEU A 494 14.95 -2.78 19.83
C LEU A 494 14.25 -1.66 19.06
N ALA A 495 13.02 -1.30 19.44
CA ALA A 495 12.28 -0.22 18.80
C ALA A 495 12.98 1.15 18.95
N GLN A 496 13.68 1.38 20.06
CA GLN A 496 14.42 2.62 20.30
C GLN A 496 15.80 2.65 19.62
N THR A 497 16.49 1.51 19.55
CA THR A 497 17.88 1.45 19.06
C THR A 497 17.99 1.22 17.56
N ALA A 498 17.13 0.38 16.97
CA ALA A 498 17.23 0.00 15.57
C ALA A 498 17.16 1.18 14.58
N PRO A 499 16.30 2.22 14.76
CA PRO A 499 16.28 3.38 13.86
C PRO A 499 17.64 4.08 13.77
N HIS A 500 18.39 4.11 14.86
CA HIS A 500 19.69 4.79 14.99
C HIS A 500 20.89 3.89 14.71
N ALA A 501 20.68 2.58 14.65
CA ALA A 501 21.76 1.63 14.37
C ALA A 501 22.29 1.80 12.94
N ASN A 502 23.60 1.97 12.81
CA ASN A 502 24.24 1.98 11.51
C ASN A 502 24.64 0.56 11.15
N ILE A 503 23.89 -0.07 10.27
CA ILE A 503 24.14 -1.45 9.80
C ILE A 503 24.30 -1.41 8.29
N ARG A 504 25.38 -1.96 7.77
CA ARG A 504 25.70 -2.01 6.33
C ARG A 504 26.15 -3.41 5.96
N ALA A 505 25.64 -3.93 4.85
CA ALA A 505 26.16 -5.15 4.26
C ALA A 505 27.49 -4.88 3.56
N THR A 506 28.45 -5.78 3.74
CA THR A 506 29.78 -5.72 3.10
C THR A 506 29.91 -6.76 1.98
N GLY A 507 28.90 -7.59 1.76
CA GLY A 507 28.90 -8.71 0.82
C GLY A 507 29.37 -10.03 1.44
N HIS A 508 30.04 -9.99 2.60
CA HIS A 508 30.55 -11.17 3.34
C HIS A 508 30.31 -11.06 4.85
N GLY A 509 29.57 -10.04 5.29
CA GLY A 509 29.20 -9.78 6.68
C GLY A 509 28.46 -8.45 6.82
N TRP A 510 28.14 -8.09 8.04
CA TRP A 510 27.55 -6.82 8.42
C TRP A 510 28.58 -5.92 9.10
N CYS A 511 28.59 -4.64 8.76
CA CYS A 511 29.42 -3.64 9.40
C CYS A 511 28.54 -2.68 10.21
N ILE A 512 28.81 -2.57 11.53
CA ILE A 512 28.09 -1.66 12.45
C ILE A 512 28.87 -0.38 12.75
N ALA A 513 29.96 -0.09 12.02
CA ALA A 513 30.75 1.12 12.23
C ALA A 513 29.94 2.38 11.85
N THR A 514 30.05 3.43 12.66
CA THR A 514 29.44 4.74 12.41
C THR A 514 30.14 5.52 11.31
N GLU A 515 31.43 5.36 11.18
CA GLU A 515 32.26 6.06 10.20
C GLU A 515 32.32 5.31 8.86
N ARG A 516 32.46 6.04 7.77
CA ARG A 516 32.64 5.48 6.43
C ARG A 516 34.13 5.14 6.23
N GLY A 517 34.38 3.89 5.86
CA GLY A 517 35.71 3.40 5.54
C GLY A 517 36.29 2.44 6.59
N CYS A 518 37.13 1.52 6.15
CA CYS A 518 37.80 0.50 7.00
C CYS A 518 39.15 0.98 7.51
N GLY A 519 39.40 2.28 7.61
CA GLY A 519 40.61 2.85 8.22
C GLY A 519 41.91 2.60 7.48
N GLY A 520 41.90 2.23 6.20
CA GLY A 520 43.11 1.99 5.43
C GLY A 520 43.00 2.44 3.96
N ALA A 521 44.05 3.04 3.45
CA ALA A 521 44.18 3.44 2.05
C ALA A 521 44.49 2.24 1.10
N GLY A 522 44.22 1.01 1.51
CA GLY A 522 44.55 -0.22 0.78
C GLY A 522 43.35 -0.89 0.11
N LEU A 523 43.63 -1.84 -0.75
CA LEU A 523 42.64 -2.73 -1.37
C LEU A 523 41.78 -3.40 -0.30
N TYR A 524 40.48 -3.38 -0.53
CA TYR A 524 39.51 -4.03 0.33
C TYR A 524 39.68 -5.56 0.31
N GLU A 525 39.94 -6.15 1.46
CA GLU A 525 40.07 -7.60 1.61
C GLU A 525 38.94 -8.12 2.52
N ALA A 526 38.15 -9.05 2.02
CA ALA A 526 37.06 -9.70 2.76
C ALA A 526 37.55 -10.35 4.05
N THR A 527 38.74 -10.97 4.00
CA THR A 527 39.39 -11.69 5.09
C THR A 527 39.84 -10.80 6.26
N ARG A 528 39.75 -9.48 6.14
CA ARG A 528 39.97 -8.55 7.27
C ARG A 528 38.76 -8.37 8.18
N CYS A 529 37.56 -8.64 7.66
CA CYS A 529 36.33 -8.41 8.41
C CYS A 529 36.15 -9.31 9.62
N PRO A 530 36.51 -10.61 9.62
CA PRO A 530 36.37 -11.46 10.81
C PRO A 530 37.07 -10.93 12.03
N GLY A 531 38.27 -10.36 11.86
CA GLY A 531 39.05 -9.73 12.97
C GLY A 531 38.63 -8.30 13.33
N CYS A 532 37.64 -7.73 12.66
CA CYS A 532 37.22 -6.33 12.87
C CYS A 532 36.21 -6.22 14.02
N LYS A 533 36.45 -5.30 14.97
CA LYS A 533 35.57 -5.02 16.12
C LYS A 533 34.16 -4.55 15.75
N HIS A 534 33.92 -4.21 14.48
CA HIS A 534 32.63 -3.74 13.97
C HIS A 534 31.97 -4.73 13.03
N SER A 535 32.48 -5.94 12.86
CA SER A 535 31.96 -6.95 11.97
C SER A 535 31.05 -7.93 12.72
N VAL A 536 29.89 -8.20 12.14
CA VAL A 536 29.02 -9.31 12.50
C VAL A 536 28.86 -10.17 11.24
N ILE A 537 29.12 -11.47 11.38
CA ILE A 537 28.93 -12.43 10.30
C ILE A 537 27.95 -13.48 10.82
N ASP A 538 26.82 -13.59 10.16
CA ASP A 538 25.77 -14.55 10.46
C ASP A 538 25.64 -15.60 9.36
N GLU A 539 24.76 -16.56 9.55
CA GLU A 539 24.49 -17.65 8.61
C GLU A 539 24.14 -17.17 7.18
N THR A 540 23.62 -15.95 7.03
CA THR A 540 23.29 -15.37 5.73
C THR A 540 24.51 -15.32 4.78
N PHE A 541 25.71 -15.22 5.32
CA PHE A 541 26.95 -15.16 4.57
C PHE A 541 27.70 -16.49 4.49
N ALA A 542 27.13 -17.56 5.01
CA ALA A 542 27.77 -18.89 5.01
C ALA A 542 28.21 -19.32 3.61
N THR A 543 27.34 -19.22 2.61
CA THR A 543 27.64 -19.56 1.21
C THR A 543 28.79 -18.72 0.65
N THR A 544 28.87 -17.43 1.01
CA THR A 544 29.97 -16.55 0.58
C THR A 544 31.31 -17.02 1.17
N TRP A 545 31.32 -17.38 2.45
CA TRP A 545 32.55 -17.87 3.10
C TRP A 545 32.96 -19.26 2.61
N GLN A 546 32.00 -20.13 2.31
CA GLN A 546 32.26 -21.41 1.64
C GLN A 546 32.92 -21.17 0.27
N GLY A 547 32.41 -20.25 -0.53
CA GLY A 547 33.01 -19.86 -1.82
C GLY A 547 34.42 -19.27 -1.67
N ILE A 548 34.66 -18.44 -0.67
CA ILE A 548 36.01 -17.91 -0.38
C ILE A 548 36.95 -19.07 -0.03
N TYR A 549 36.55 -19.99 0.83
CA TYR A 549 37.33 -21.16 1.21
C TYR A 549 37.69 -22.04 0.00
N SER A 550 36.72 -22.42 -0.80
CA SER A 550 36.93 -23.24 -2.02
C SER A 550 37.86 -22.55 -3.02
N HIS A 551 37.67 -21.25 -3.24
CA HIS A 551 38.54 -20.48 -4.15
C HIS A 551 39.98 -20.41 -3.67
N GLN A 552 40.23 -20.31 -2.34
CA GLN A 552 41.61 -20.33 -1.82
C GLN A 552 42.23 -21.72 -1.95
N LEU A 553 41.47 -22.80 -1.82
CA LEU A 553 41.92 -24.16 -2.10
C LEU A 553 42.39 -24.30 -3.57
N GLU A 554 41.55 -23.87 -4.52
CA GLU A 554 41.91 -23.88 -5.95
C GLU A 554 43.20 -23.11 -6.22
N LEU A 555 43.37 -21.91 -5.60
CA LEU A 555 44.61 -21.12 -5.75
C LEU A 555 45.87 -21.82 -5.21
N MET A 556 45.72 -22.68 -4.23
CA MET A 556 46.83 -23.47 -3.69
C MET A 556 47.24 -24.63 -4.60
N GLU A 557 46.34 -25.16 -5.41
CA GLU A 557 46.55 -26.25 -6.39
C GLU A 557 47.20 -25.78 -7.70
N ILE A 558 47.30 -24.46 -7.94
CA ILE A 558 47.94 -23.92 -9.14
C ILE A 558 49.46 -24.14 -9.09
N ASP A 559 49.98 -24.91 -10.03
CA ASP A 559 51.40 -25.36 -10.02
C ASP A 559 52.41 -24.22 -10.15
N ASP A 560 52.09 -23.18 -10.93
CA ASP A 560 52.94 -22.01 -11.17
C ASP A 560 52.71 -20.83 -10.21
N ALA A 561 51.82 -20.99 -9.23
CA ALA A 561 51.62 -19.98 -8.20
C ALA A 561 52.85 -19.82 -7.33
N GLY A 562 53.42 -18.61 -7.32
CA GLY A 562 54.59 -18.29 -6.53
C GLY A 562 54.38 -18.44 -5.02
N PRO A 563 55.48 -18.58 -4.22
CA PRO A 563 55.39 -18.82 -2.78
C PRO A 563 54.54 -17.80 -2.01
N ALA A 564 54.58 -16.52 -2.42
CA ALA A 564 53.81 -15.44 -1.79
C ALA A 564 52.30 -15.62 -2.00
N VAL A 565 51.90 -16.07 -3.18
CA VAL A 565 50.47 -16.34 -3.52
C VAL A 565 49.97 -17.51 -2.69
N ARG A 566 50.72 -18.60 -2.61
CA ARG A 566 50.36 -19.79 -1.81
C ARG A 566 50.27 -19.47 -0.32
N GLN A 567 51.19 -18.66 0.19
CA GLN A 567 51.18 -18.24 1.62
C GLN A 567 49.92 -17.40 1.92
N ARG A 568 49.58 -16.48 1.00
CA ARG A 568 48.37 -15.67 1.13
C ARG A 568 47.11 -16.53 1.05
N ALA A 569 47.00 -17.41 0.05
CA ALA A 569 45.89 -18.33 -0.09
C ALA A 569 45.68 -19.19 1.16
N LYS A 570 46.76 -19.74 1.72
CA LYS A 570 46.71 -20.51 2.97
C LYS A 570 46.18 -19.70 4.15
N ARG A 571 46.62 -18.43 4.30
CA ARG A 571 46.15 -17.53 5.36
C ARG A 571 44.66 -17.23 5.18
N ASP A 572 44.25 -16.85 3.97
CA ASP A 572 42.87 -16.43 3.68
C ASP A 572 41.92 -17.65 3.74
N MET A 573 42.36 -18.85 3.37
CA MET A 573 41.65 -20.10 3.57
C MET A 573 41.42 -20.38 5.06
N GLN A 574 42.48 -20.20 5.92
CA GLN A 574 42.34 -20.42 7.35
C GLN A 574 41.30 -19.45 7.96
N VAL A 575 41.33 -18.18 7.57
CA VAL A 575 40.32 -17.20 8.01
C VAL A 575 38.90 -17.63 7.59
N ALA A 576 38.72 -18.10 6.37
CA ALA A 576 37.43 -18.59 5.92
C ALA A 576 36.98 -19.84 6.69
N PHE A 577 37.90 -20.77 6.95
CA PHE A 577 37.67 -21.95 7.78
C PHE A 577 37.21 -21.57 9.20
N ASP A 578 37.88 -20.61 9.83
CA ASP A 578 37.55 -20.17 11.18
C ASP A 578 36.15 -19.54 11.24
N VAL A 579 35.79 -18.73 10.23
CA VAL A 579 34.43 -18.16 10.12
C VAL A 579 33.39 -19.24 9.96
N ILE A 580 33.58 -20.19 9.02
CA ILE A 580 32.66 -21.30 8.77
C ILE A 580 32.45 -22.13 10.04
N SER A 581 33.55 -22.42 10.74
CA SER A 581 33.53 -23.16 12.01
C SER A 581 32.79 -22.40 13.11
N SER A 582 33.01 -21.07 13.21
CA SER A 582 32.30 -20.20 14.17
C SER A 582 30.81 -20.12 13.90
N LEU A 583 30.38 -20.32 12.65
CA LEU A 583 28.96 -20.44 12.27
C LEU A 583 28.40 -21.86 12.52
N GLY A 584 29.17 -22.76 13.10
CA GLY A 584 28.76 -24.14 13.39
C GLY A 584 28.66 -25.03 12.14
N LEU A 585 29.31 -24.62 11.04
CA LEU A 585 29.30 -25.33 9.77
C LEU A 585 30.64 -26.00 9.49
N SER A 586 30.64 -26.99 8.60
CA SER A 586 31.85 -27.60 8.06
C SER A 586 32.14 -27.04 6.66
N PRO A 587 33.40 -26.84 6.28
CA PRO A 587 33.75 -26.50 4.91
C PRO A 587 33.24 -27.56 3.92
N LEU A 588 32.69 -27.13 2.80
CA LEU A 588 32.31 -28.02 1.71
C LEU A 588 33.59 -28.37 0.93
N ASP A 589 33.80 -29.65 0.64
CA ASP A 589 34.85 -30.05 -0.26
C ASP A 589 34.56 -29.55 -1.67
N ALA A 590 35.57 -29.01 -2.37
CA ALA A 590 35.42 -28.47 -3.73
C ALA A 590 34.83 -29.48 -4.75
N ARG A 591 34.81 -30.76 -4.39
CA ARG A 591 34.24 -31.85 -5.21
C ARG A 591 32.72 -32.01 -5.08
N ASP A 592 32.10 -31.43 -4.05
CA ASP A 592 30.65 -31.53 -3.81
C ASP A 592 29.84 -30.35 -4.39
N SER A 593 30.51 -29.33 -4.93
CA SER A 593 29.90 -28.11 -5.42
C SER A 593 29.68 -28.03 -6.96
N ASP A 594 29.83 -29.15 -7.67
CA ASP A 594 29.57 -29.21 -9.12
C ASP A 594 28.05 -29.36 -9.41
N PRO A 595 27.35 -28.29 -9.86
CA PRO A 595 25.93 -28.34 -10.15
C PRO A 595 25.56 -29.16 -11.39
N THR A 596 26.56 -29.75 -12.08
CA THR A 596 26.33 -30.59 -13.27
C THR A 596 26.19 -32.07 -12.93
N ARG A 597 26.23 -32.49 -11.64
CA ARG A 597 26.12 -33.90 -11.20
C ARG A 597 24.78 -34.30 -10.59
N THR A 598 23.71 -33.47 -10.71
CA THR A 598 22.33 -33.87 -10.40
C THR A 598 21.43 -33.76 -11.61
#